data_9f93d70e62218a33717162d4bafc6376
#
_entry.id   9f93d70e62218a33717162d4bafc6376
#
_cell.length_a   1.000
_cell.length_b   1.000
_cell.length_c   1.000
_cell.angle_alpha   90.00
_cell.angle_beta   90.00
_cell.angle_gamma   90.00
#
_symmetry.space_group_name_H-M   'P 1'
#
loop_
_entity.id
_entity.type
_entity.pdbx_description
1 polymer ?
#
loop_
_entity_poly.entity_id
_entity_poly.type
_entity_poly.pdbx_seq_one_letter_code
_entity_poly.pdbx_strand_id
1 'polypeptide(L)'
;MKKIFAGLLLAISSVAYSQEAFTGANDIRAYVGANIQSKGTGVTAGADYGLGRSFSVGLQMSYLLGTKNNVNGVEKAPVGDRFDLRGRFNANLGGVMNLPEQLDVYPGLSLSLKNFGGHIGARYFFNKGFGVFSEITFPIARYKTSAAGYEKLNNQFTFQIGAAFDLN
;
A
#
# COMPACT_ATOMS: atom_id res chain seq x y z
N MET A 1 -24.58 -20.80 -4.76
CA MET A 1 -23.53 -19.94 -4.17
C MET A 1 -22.46 -20.72 -3.42
N LYS A 2 -22.78 -21.71 -2.55
CA LYS A 2 -21.76 -22.53 -1.83
C LYS A 2 -20.83 -23.34 -2.75
N LYS A 3 -21.28 -23.79 -3.91
CA LYS A 3 -20.48 -24.57 -4.88
C LYS A 3 -19.48 -23.73 -5.69
N ILE A 4 -19.73 -22.42 -5.85
CA ILE A 4 -18.83 -21.49 -6.54
C ILE A 4 -17.66 -21.12 -5.61
N PHE A 5 -17.92 -20.99 -4.30
CA PHE A 5 -16.89 -20.75 -3.30
C PHE A 5 -15.93 -21.93 -3.13
N ALA A 6 -16.44 -23.18 -3.20
CA ALA A 6 -15.64 -24.38 -3.14
C ALA A 6 -14.76 -24.56 -4.41
N GLY A 7 -15.29 -24.18 -5.58
CA GLY A 7 -14.51 -24.19 -6.84
C GLY A 7 -13.38 -23.15 -6.86
N LEU A 8 -13.60 -21.99 -6.26
CA LEU A 8 -12.57 -20.95 -6.15
C LEU A 8 -11.46 -21.35 -5.17
N LEU A 9 -11.79 -22.05 -4.08
CA LEU A 9 -10.82 -22.58 -3.13
C LEU A 9 -9.98 -23.73 -3.71
N LEU A 10 -10.55 -24.57 -4.57
CA LEU A 10 -9.83 -25.66 -5.23
C LEU A 10 -8.92 -25.18 -6.38
N ALA A 11 -9.23 -24.07 -7.03
CA ALA A 11 -8.40 -23.49 -8.06
C ALA A 11 -7.11 -22.84 -7.49
N ILE A 12 -7.09 -22.52 -6.20
CA ILE A 12 -5.94 -21.92 -5.50
C ILE A 12 -4.90 -22.99 -5.09
N SER A 13 -5.28 -24.26 -5.04
CA SER A 13 -4.42 -25.34 -4.51
C SER A 13 -3.48 -26.01 -5.55
N SER A 14 -3.44 -25.57 -6.79
CA SER A 14 -2.77 -26.32 -7.87
C SER A 14 -1.49 -25.69 -8.44
N VAL A 15 -0.91 -24.63 -7.83
CA VAL A 15 0.39 -24.10 -8.29
C VAL A 15 1.27 -23.75 -7.09
N ALA A 16 1.74 -24.78 -6.38
CA ALA A 16 2.77 -24.63 -5.36
C ALA A 16 4.15 -24.55 -6.01
N TYR A 17 4.46 -23.49 -6.71
CA TYR A 17 5.84 -23.07 -6.88
C TYR A 17 6.10 -22.04 -5.78
N SER A 18 6.99 -22.41 -4.85
CA SER A 18 7.45 -21.55 -3.77
C SER A 18 7.90 -20.21 -4.33
N GLN A 19 7.16 -19.18 -3.98
CA GLN A 19 7.50 -17.80 -4.32
C GLN A 19 7.56 -17.03 -3.02
N GLU A 20 8.75 -16.55 -2.65
CA GLU A 20 8.89 -15.71 -1.49
C GLU A 20 8.27 -14.33 -1.74
N ALA A 21 7.38 -13.89 -0.86
CA ALA A 21 6.79 -12.57 -0.91
C ALA A 21 7.81 -11.44 -0.70
N PHE A 22 8.96 -11.78 -0.09
CA PHE A 22 10.11 -10.93 0.06
C PHE A 22 11.38 -11.78 0.13
N THR A 23 12.30 -11.61 -0.82
CA THR A 23 13.52 -12.41 -0.95
C THR A 23 14.74 -11.78 -0.28
N GLY A 24 14.62 -10.53 0.19
CA GLY A 24 15.69 -9.87 0.94
C GLY A 24 16.44 -8.80 0.15
N ALA A 25 17.76 -8.81 0.19
CA ALA A 25 18.58 -7.79 -0.49
C ALA A 25 18.39 -7.84 -2.02
N ASN A 26 18.28 -6.65 -2.62
CA ASN A 26 18.02 -6.43 -4.06
C ASN A 26 16.62 -6.84 -4.54
N ASP A 27 15.73 -7.24 -3.65
CA ASP A 27 14.34 -7.54 -3.99
C ASP A 27 13.61 -6.26 -4.42
N ILE A 28 12.91 -6.29 -5.56
CA ILE A 28 12.13 -5.15 -6.05
C ILE A 28 10.66 -5.57 -6.14
N ARG A 29 9.83 -4.97 -5.30
CA ARG A 29 8.39 -5.19 -5.26
C ARG A 29 7.64 -3.93 -5.68
N ALA A 30 7.00 -3.97 -6.83
CA ALA A 30 6.11 -2.90 -7.28
C ALA A 30 4.65 -3.21 -6.90
N TYR A 31 3.84 -2.17 -6.79
CA TYR A 31 2.42 -2.32 -6.51
C TYR A 31 1.60 -1.17 -7.08
N VAL A 32 0.35 -1.47 -7.39
CA VAL A 32 -0.66 -0.50 -7.83
C VAL A 32 -2.02 -0.87 -7.26
N GLY A 33 -2.78 0.11 -6.82
CA GLY A 33 -4.07 -0.18 -6.20
C GLY A 33 -4.97 1.03 -5.98
N ALA A 34 -6.07 0.77 -5.30
CA ALA A 34 -6.98 1.79 -4.81
C ALA A 34 -6.47 2.38 -3.49
N ASN A 35 -6.65 3.67 -3.32
CA ASN A 35 -6.45 4.42 -2.09
C ASN A 35 -7.82 4.89 -1.60
N ILE A 36 -8.22 4.46 -0.42
CA ILE A 36 -9.54 4.70 0.17
C ILE A 36 -9.36 5.42 1.49
N GLN A 37 -9.96 6.60 1.59
CA GLN A 37 -9.90 7.41 2.80
C GLN A 37 -11.19 8.21 3.00
N SER A 38 -11.37 8.79 4.19
CA SER A 38 -12.52 9.66 4.43
C SER A 38 -12.48 10.86 3.49
N LYS A 39 -13.59 11.16 2.82
CA LYS A 39 -13.77 12.25 1.85
C LYS A 39 -12.93 12.14 0.56
N GLY A 40 -12.31 10.99 0.29
CA GLY A 40 -11.55 10.81 -0.95
C GLY A 40 -11.26 9.37 -1.29
N THR A 41 -11.31 9.06 -2.58
CA THR A 41 -10.85 7.80 -3.15
C THR A 41 -9.95 8.07 -4.34
N GLY A 42 -8.98 7.20 -4.58
CA GLY A 42 -8.04 7.39 -5.66
C GLY A 42 -7.21 6.17 -5.95
N VAL A 43 -6.09 6.41 -6.57
CA VAL A 43 -5.11 5.37 -6.92
C VAL A 43 -3.82 5.56 -6.14
N THR A 44 -3.11 4.48 -5.94
CA THR A 44 -1.76 4.46 -5.37
C THR A 44 -0.88 3.58 -6.25
N ALA A 45 0.38 3.93 -6.34
CA ALA A 45 1.40 3.11 -6.97
C ALA A 45 2.73 3.32 -6.24
N GLY A 46 3.57 2.30 -6.21
CA GLY A 46 4.87 2.42 -5.59
C GLY A 46 5.76 1.21 -5.84
N ALA A 47 6.97 1.31 -5.32
CA ALA A 47 7.93 0.22 -5.33
C ALA A 47 8.77 0.24 -4.05
N ASP A 48 9.09 -0.96 -3.57
CA ASP A 48 9.98 -1.20 -2.43
C ASP A 48 11.24 -1.91 -2.92
N TYR A 49 12.39 -1.52 -2.40
CA TYR A 49 13.70 -2.12 -2.66
C TYR A 49 14.26 -2.73 -1.38
N GLY A 50 14.62 -3.99 -1.44
CA GLY A 50 15.17 -4.75 -0.32
C GLY A 50 16.63 -4.36 0.00
N LEU A 51 16.86 -3.93 1.22
CA LEU A 51 18.20 -3.58 1.73
C LEU A 51 18.91 -4.75 2.41
N GLY A 52 18.18 -5.77 2.81
CA GLY A 52 18.69 -6.90 3.56
C GLY A 52 17.60 -7.93 3.83
N ARG A 53 17.85 -8.85 4.74
CA ARG A 53 16.94 -9.98 4.99
C ARG A 53 15.51 -9.60 5.39
N SER A 54 15.33 -8.46 6.05
CA SER A 54 14.05 -8.09 6.65
C SER A 54 13.71 -6.60 6.53
N PHE A 55 14.45 -5.85 5.72
CA PHE A 55 14.21 -4.41 5.58
C PHE A 55 14.17 -4.00 4.13
N SER A 56 13.26 -3.09 3.81
CA SER A 56 13.18 -2.44 2.51
C SER A 56 12.91 -0.95 2.64
N VAL A 57 13.31 -0.21 1.61
CA VAL A 57 12.94 1.20 1.42
C VAL A 57 12.14 1.33 0.15
N GLY A 58 11.25 2.30 0.09
CA GLY A 58 10.42 2.48 -1.09
C GLY A 58 9.95 3.89 -1.30
N LEU A 59 9.35 4.07 -2.47
CA LEU A 59 8.62 5.27 -2.84
C LEU A 59 7.19 4.90 -3.21
N GLN A 60 6.25 5.71 -2.75
CA GLN A 60 4.83 5.56 -3.03
C GLN A 60 4.26 6.89 -3.47
N MET A 61 3.46 6.90 -4.52
CA MET A 61 2.67 8.03 -4.93
C MET A 61 1.18 7.69 -4.87
N SER A 62 0.37 8.68 -4.51
CA SER A 62 -1.08 8.55 -4.45
C SER A 62 -1.74 9.75 -5.08
N TYR A 63 -2.85 9.53 -5.76
CA TYR A 63 -3.66 10.58 -6.34
C TYR A 63 -5.15 10.33 -6.13
N LEU A 64 -5.84 11.27 -5.52
CA LEU A 64 -7.28 11.19 -5.26
C LEU A 64 -8.06 11.59 -6.51
N LEU A 65 -8.78 10.66 -7.09
CA LEU A 65 -9.64 10.85 -8.26
C LEU A 65 -10.98 11.46 -7.86
N GLY A 66 -11.60 10.89 -6.82
CA GLY A 66 -12.86 11.36 -6.24
C GLY A 66 -12.63 12.02 -4.88
N THR A 67 -13.02 13.27 -4.75
CA THR A 67 -13.08 13.99 -3.46
C THR A 67 -14.48 14.53 -3.26
N LYS A 68 -14.94 14.60 -2.00
CA LYS A 68 -16.22 15.29 -1.71
C LYS A 68 -16.09 16.75 -2.09
N ASN A 69 -16.97 17.18 -2.99
CA ASN A 69 -17.03 18.55 -3.46
C ASN A 69 -17.65 19.48 -2.40
N ASN A 70 -17.34 20.76 -2.49
CA ASN A 70 -17.94 21.85 -1.73
C ASN A 70 -17.62 21.84 -0.22
N VAL A 71 -16.33 22.01 0.07
CA VAL A 71 -15.91 22.33 1.44
C VAL A 71 -15.57 23.83 1.47
N ASN A 72 -16.31 24.61 2.29
CA ASN A 72 -16.13 26.06 2.46
C ASN A 72 -16.17 26.87 1.15
N GLY A 73 -17.05 26.50 0.20
CA GLY A 73 -17.21 27.23 -1.07
C GLY A 73 -16.18 26.89 -2.14
N VAL A 74 -15.25 25.97 -1.90
CA VAL A 74 -14.32 25.47 -2.90
C VAL A 74 -14.91 24.21 -3.56
N GLU A 75 -15.19 24.26 -4.84
CA GLU A 75 -15.87 23.18 -5.56
C GLU A 75 -15.05 21.88 -5.69
N LYS A 76 -13.73 21.99 -5.82
CA LYS A 76 -12.82 20.83 -5.97
C LYS A 76 -11.54 21.05 -5.18
N ALA A 77 -11.04 19.97 -4.58
CA ALA A 77 -9.74 20.00 -3.93
C ALA A 77 -8.63 20.34 -4.93
N PRO A 78 -7.71 21.25 -4.62
CA PRO A 78 -6.54 21.54 -5.43
C PRO A 78 -5.71 20.28 -5.73
N VAL A 79 -5.01 20.28 -6.86
CA VAL A 79 -4.16 19.14 -7.29
C VAL A 79 -3.14 18.76 -6.20
N GLY A 80 -2.52 19.77 -5.57
CA GLY A 80 -1.57 19.55 -4.47
C GLY A 80 -2.15 18.84 -3.24
N ASP A 81 -3.46 19.03 -2.97
CA ASP A 81 -4.13 18.36 -1.86
C ASP A 81 -4.54 16.92 -2.23
N ARG A 82 -4.73 16.66 -3.53
CA ARG A 82 -5.07 15.34 -4.07
C ARG A 82 -3.86 14.44 -4.26
N PHE A 83 -2.68 15.02 -4.50
CA PHE A 83 -1.42 14.30 -4.71
C PHE A 83 -0.67 14.13 -3.38
N ASP A 84 -0.03 12.97 -3.20
CA ASP A 84 0.93 12.72 -2.14
C ASP A 84 2.10 11.87 -2.67
N LEU A 85 3.31 12.23 -2.26
CA LEU A 85 4.51 11.44 -2.48
C LEU A 85 5.07 11.05 -1.12
N ARG A 86 5.43 9.78 -0.97
CA ARG A 86 5.82 9.19 0.30
C ARG A 86 7.07 8.33 0.15
N GLY A 87 8.11 8.65 0.91
CA GLY A 87 9.22 7.76 1.19
C GLY A 87 8.83 6.79 2.31
N ARG A 88 9.22 5.54 2.22
CA ARG A 88 8.83 4.51 3.18
C ARG A 88 10.01 3.62 3.56
N PHE A 89 9.99 3.15 4.79
CA PHE A 89 10.90 2.15 5.34
C PHE A 89 10.06 1.03 5.95
N ASN A 90 10.27 -0.20 5.52
CA ASN A 90 9.49 -1.36 5.92
C ASN A 90 10.36 -2.37 6.66
N ALA A 91 9.78 -3.01 7.67
CA ALA A 91 10.30 -4.25 8.24
C ALA A 91 9.48 -5.43 7.68
N ASN A 92 10.09 -6.23 6.82
CA ASN A 92 9.47 -7.39 6.19
C ASN A 92 9.57 -8.59 7.14
N LEU A 93 8.44 -8.99 7.72
CA LEU A 93 8.38 -9.94 8.82
C LEU A 93 8.04 -11.37 8.39
N GLY A 94 7.73 -11.63 7.13
CA GLY A 94 7.34 -12.94 6.63
C GLY A 94 8.31 -14.05 7.05
N GLY A 95 9.59 -13.88 6.74
CA GLY A 95 10.63 -14.84 7.13
C GLY A 95 10.93 -14.87 8.64
N VAL A 96 10.83 -13.73 9.33
CA VAL A 96 11.07 -13.63 10.79
C VAL A 96 9.99 -14.35 11.58
N MET A 97 8.75 -14.29 11.13
CA MET A 97 7.59 -14.92 11.77
C MET A 97 7.33 -16.34 11.27
N ASN A 98 8.18 -16.88 10.39
CA ASN A 98 7.99 -18.18 9.73
C ASN A 98 6.60 -18.30 9.06
N LEU A 99 6.15 -17.22 8.41
CA LEU A 99 4.92 -17.24 7.62
C LEU A 99 5.14 -18.07 6.34
N PRO A 100 4.06 -18.52 5.67
CA PRO A 100 4.16 -19.11 4.35
C PRO A 100 4.98 -18.21 3.42
N GLU A 101 5.87 -18.77 2.62
CA GLU A 101 6.79 -18.00 1.74
C GLU A 101 6.07 -16.99 0.84
N GLN A 102 4.82 -17.29 0.45
CA GLN A 102 3.98 -16.42 -0.37
C GLN A 102 3.46 -15.19 0.39
N LEU A 103 3.54 -15.17 1.73
CA LEU A 103 2.94 -14.13 2.57
C LEU A 103 4.02 -13.32 3.28
N ASP A 104 3.97 -12.00 3.10
CA ASP A 104 4.77 -11.07 3.88
C ASP A 104 3.85 -10.06 4.58
N VAL A 105 4.17 -9.77 5.84
CA VAL A 105 3.56 -8.71 6.64
C VAL A 105 4.64 -7.68 6.93
N TYR A 106 4.37 -6.43 6.61
CA TYR A 106 5.37 -5.38 6.68
C TYR A 106 4.85 -4.12 7.41
N PRO A 107 5.06 -4.01 8.71
CA PRO A 107 4.97 -2.72 9.39
C PRO A 107 6.10 -1.80 8.96
N GLY A 108 5.85 -0.49 9.00
CA GLY A 108 6.86 0.48 8.61
C GLY A 108 6.56 1.91 9.00
N LEU A 109 7.53 2.77 8.70
CA LEU A 109 7.44 4.21 8.86
C LEU A 109 7.44 4.88 7.49
N SER A 110 6.80 6.02 7.39
CA SER A 110 6.72 6.76 6.16
C SER A 110 6.83 8.26 6.38
N LEU A 111 7.50 8.92 5.45
CA LEU A 111 7.62 10.36 5.38
C LEU A 111 6.97 10.82 4.07
N SER A 112 5.88 11.56 4.16
CA SER A 112 5.18 12.11 3.00
C SER A 112 5.31 13.62 2.91
N LEU A 113 4.81 14.19 1.82
CA LEU A 113 4.73 15.65 1.68
C LEU A 113 3.79 16.29 2.73
N LYS A 114 2.95 15.51 3.41
CA LYS A 114 1.90 15.98 4.32
C LYS A 114 2.03 15.53 5.75
N ASN A 115 2.71 14.41 5.99
CA ASN A 115 2.87 13.87 7.32
C ASN A 115 4.08 12.94 7.44
N PHE A 116 4.53 12.78 8.66
CA PHE A 116 5.27 11.62 9.10
C PHE A 116 4.28 10.63 9.69
N GLY A 117 4.32 9.36 9.27
CA GLY A 117 3.34 8.38 9.68
C GLY A 117 3.89 6.97 9.78
N GLY A 118 3.00 6.05 10.12
CA GLY A 118 3.23 4.63 10.10
C GLY A 118 2.31 3.94 9.10
N HIS A 119 2.67 2.72 8.75
CA HIS A 119 1.83 1.83 7.95
C HIS A 119 2.01 0.38 8.40
N ILE A 120 1.01 -0.44 8.13
CA ILE A 120 1.06 -1.88 8.26
C ILE A 120 0.41 -2.45 7.01
N GLY A 121 1.15 -3.29 6.30
CA GLY A 121 0.66 -3.95 5.10
C GLY A 121 0.88 -5.46 5.13
N ALA A 122 0.16 -6.14 4.26
CA ALA A 122 0.37 -7.52 3.93
C ALA A 122 0.34 -7.70 2.42
N ARG A 123 1.18 -8.59 1.89
CA ARG A 123 1.16 -8.98 0.48
C ARG A 123 1.21 -10.50 0.37
N TYR A 124 0.48 -10.99 -0.62
CA TYR A 124 0.41 -12.40 -0.92
C TYR A 124 0.62 -12.63 -2.41
N PHE A 125 1.59 -13.45 -2.76
CA PHE A 125 1.90 -13.80 -4.15
C PHE A 125 1.30 -15.14 -4.53
N PHE A 126 0.53 -15.17 -5.62
CA PHE A 126 -0.09 -16.38 -6.15
C PHE A 126 0.86 -17.17 -7.04
N ASN A 127 1.76 -16.47 -7.73
CA ASN A 127 2.75 -17.04 -8.66
C ASN A 127 3.96 -16.11 -8.79
N LYS A 128 4.95 -16.54 -9.60
CA LYS A 128 6.11 -15.71 -9.95
C LYS A 128 5.64 -14.45 -10.65
N GLY A 129 5.83 -13.31 -10.01
CA GLY A 129 5.58 -12.01 -10.58
C GLY A 129 4.25 -11.36 -10.21
N PHE A 130 3.23 -12.09 -9.68
CA PHE A 130 1.92 -11.52 -9.41
C PHE A 130 1.34 -11.90 -8.04
N GLY A 131 0.84 -10.90 -7.36
CA GLY A 131 0.18 -11.03 -6.06
C GLY A 131 -0.82 -9.91 -5.80
N VAL A 132 -1.28 -9.87 -4.58
CA VAL A 132 -2.14 -8.80 -4.05
C VAL A 132 -1.53 -8.20 -2.80
N PHE A 133 -1.85 -6.95 -2.51
CA PHE A 133 -1.50 -6.32 -1.25
C PHE A 133 -2.69 -5.62 -0.63
N SER A 134 -2.63 -5.46 0.67
CA SER A 134 -3.47 -4.53 1.42
C SER A 134 -2.62 -3.81 2.45
N GLU A 135 -2.90 -2.53 2.68
CA GLU A 135 -2.13 -1.69 3.57
C GLU A 135 -3.02 -0.67 4.25
N ILE A 136 -2.73 -0.43 5.51
CA ILE A 136 -3.31 0.65 6.32
C ILE A 136 -2.20 1.64 6.61
N THR A 137 -2.46 2.93 6.37
CA THR A 137 -1.53 4.01 6.74
C THR A 137 -2.19 4.98 7.71
N PHE A 138 -1.41 5.55 8.61
CA PHE A 138 -1.88 6.51 9.61
C PHE A 138 -0.82 7.57 9.90
N PRO A 139 -1.22 8.85 10.06
CA PRO A 139 -0.30 9.93 10.40
C PRO A 139 0.03 9.88 11.90
N ILE A 140 1.32 10.04 12.22
CA ILE A 140 1.84 10.25 13.59
C ILE A 140 2.01 11.74 13.83
N ALA A 141 2.65 12.45 12.90
CA ALA A 141 2.82 13.90 12.93
C ALA A 141 2.35 14.51 11.62
N ARG A 142 1.52 15.53 11.70
CA ARG A 142 0.90 16.21 10.54
C ARG A 142 1.56 17.56 10.31
N TYR A 143 1.81 17.90 9.06
CA TYR A 143 2.26 19.22 8.66
C TYR A 143 1.06 20.07 8.24
N LYS A 144 1.11 21.38 8.49
CA LYS A 144 0.08 22.31 8.01
C LYS A 144 0.37 22.67 6.54
N THR A 145 -0.22 21.95 5.60
CA THR A 145 0.13 22.11 4.18
C THR A 145 -1.05 22.35 3.26
N SER A 146 -2.29 22.43 3.75
CA SER A 146 -3.47 22.42 2.87
C SER A 146 -4.38 23.61 3.05
N ALA A 147 -5.10 23.98 1.97
CA ALA A 147 -6.17 24.94 1.99
C ALA A 147 -7.28 24.55 2.98
N ALA A 148 -7.91 25.52 3.61
CA ALA A 148 -8.95 25.31 4.60
C ALA A 148 -10.05 24.34 4.09
N GLY A 149 -10.26 23.25 4.80
CA GLY A 149 -11.26 22.23 4.50
C GLY A 149 -10.75 20.95 3.84
N TYR A 150 -9.57 20.97 3.21
CA TYR A 150 -8.93 19.79 2.57
C TYR A 150 -7.71 19.26 3.34
N GLU A 151 -7.43 19.77 4.51
CA GLU A 151 -6.26 19.48 5.37
C GLU A 151 -6.11 17.99 5.71
N LYS A 152 -7.22 17.24 5.65
CA LYS A 152 -7.24 15.80 5.96
C LYS A 152 -6.93 14.91 4.76
N LEU A 153 -6.95 15.43 3.52
CA LEU A 153 -6.67 14.63 2.34
C LEU A 153 -5.22 14.17 2.35
N ASN A 154 -5.00 12.85 2.21
CA ASN A 154 -3.71 12.18 2.34
C ASN A 154 -3.02 12.41 3.70
N ASN A 155 -3.75 12.91 4.69
CA ASN A 155 -3.25 13.26 6.03
C ASN A 155 -4.14 12.68 7.14
N GLN A 156 -4.64 11.48 6.91
CA GLN A 156 -5.54 10.75 7.78
C GLN A 156 -5.31 9.25 7.64
N PHE A 157 -6.09 8.46 8.34
CA PHE A 157 -6.14 7.03 8.14
C PHE A 157 -6.57 6.70 6.71
N THR A 158 -5.79 5.86 6.02
CA THR A 158 -6.08 5.39 4.66
C THR A 158 -5.98 3.88 4.58
N PHE A 159 -6.85 3.29 3.79
CA PHE A 159 -6.79 1.89 3.41
C PHE A 159 -6.42 1.77 1.94
N GLN A 160 -5.51 0.88 1.63
CA GLN A 160 -5.06 0.61 0.26
C GLN A 160 -5.17 -0.88 -0.03
N ILE A 161 -5.56 -1.21 -1.25
CA ILE A 161 -5.66 -2.59 -1.73
C ILE A 161 -5.42 -2.62 -3.24
N GLY A 162 -4.72 -3.65 -3.72
CA GLY A 162 -4.42 -3.76 -5.14
C GLY A 162 -3.54 -4.93 -5.50
N ALA A 163 -2.93 -4.84 -6.68
CA ALA A 163 -2.00 -5.81 -7.21
C ALA A 163 -0.56 -5.51 -6.78
N ALA A 164 0.20 -6.55 -6.53
CA ALA A 164 1.63 -6.52 -6.26
C ALA A 164 2.38 -7.32 -7.34
N PHE A 165 3.57 -6.86 -7.68
CA PHE A 165 4.41 -7.42 -8.74
C PHE A 165 5.82 -7.65 -8.22
N ASP A 166 6.37 -8.80 -8.52
CA ASP A 166 7.79 -9.10 -8.37
C ASP A 166 8.51 -8.68 -9.65
N LEU A 167 9.54 -7.87 -9.53
CA LEU A 167 10.32 -7.35 -10.66
C LEU A 167 11.73 -7.96 -10.76
N ASN A 168 11.98 -9.09 -10.06
CA ASN A 168 13.27 -9.81 -10.10
C ASN A 168 13.28 -10.93 -11.13
#